data_d7c8e5b94c926d9060008c0f2fae6389
#
_entry.id   d7c8e5b94c926d9060008c0f2fae6389
#
_cell.length_a   1.000
_cell.length_b   1.000
_cell.length_c   1.000
_cell.angle_alpha   90.00
_cell.angle_beta   90.00
_cell.angle_gamma   90.00
#
_symmetry.space_group_name_H-M   'P 1'
#
loop_
_entity.id
_entity.type
_entity.pdbx_description
1 polymer ?
#
loop_
_entity_poly.entity_id
_entity_poly.type
_entity_poly.pdbx_seq_one_letter_code
_entity_poly.pdbx_strand_id
1 'polypeptide(L)'
;MRIVESKLKKIVLDPVMVAKGGTKLIDNKAILVLKKKLIKKVDLITPNIPEAEILTKIKIKSIKDMKNAAKILLDLGAKNVLIKGGHLSSKNLKDIFVNKKETAIFVNKKIDTKNTHGTGCTLSSAIATYYGCGKTLKKSCELGIRYVNNAIKTRPNFGKGYGPINHLNSFTIEKKFR
;
A
#
# COMPACT_ATOMS: atom_id res chain seq x y z
N MET A 1 -9.71 -6.83 20.87
CA MET A 1 -9.39 -6.05 19.65
C MET A 1 -10.62 -6.06 18.76
N ARG A 2 -11.35 -4.94 18.69
CA ARG A 2 -12.70 -4.81 18.10
C ARG A 2 -12.86 -5.29 16.65
N ILE A 3 -11.84 -5.15 15.79
CA ILE A 3 -11.89 -5.65 14.40
C ILE A 3 -12.09 -7.16 14.33
N VAL A 4 -11.54 -7.93 15.30
CA VAL A 4 -11.65 -9.40 15.33
C VAL A 4 -13.07 -9.86 15.66
N GLU A 5 -13.82 -9.03 16.40
CA GLU A 5 -15.18 -9.28 16.87
C GLU A 5 -16.24 -8.67 15.96
N SER A 6 -15.82 -7.77 15.06
CA SER A 6 -16.73 -7.09 14.13
C SER A 6 -17.11 -8.01 12.95
N LYS A 7 -18.36 -7.85 12.46
CA LYS A 7 -18.84 -8.48 11.22
C LYS A 7 -18.33 -7.74 9.96
N LEU A 8 -17.28 -6.91 10.07
CA LEU A 8 -16.74 -6.13 8.95
C LEU A 8 -16.22 -7.07 7.85
N LYS A 9 -16.61 -6.76 6.65
CA LYS A 9 -16.14 -7.41 5.41
C LYS A 9 -15.30 -6.41 4.61
N LYS A 10 -14.41 -6.91 3.75
CA LYS A 10 -13.59 -6.09 2.85
C LYS A 10 -12.60 -5.18 3.57
N ILE A 11 -11.73 -5.78 4.38
CA ILE A 11 -10.75 -5.08 5.21
C ILE A 11 -9.41 -5.01 4.50
N VAL A 12 -8.88 -3.79 4.32
CA VAL A 12 -7.52 -3.52 3.83
C VAL A 12 -6.68 -2.98 4.98
N LEU A 13 -5.53 -3.59 5.24
CA LEU A 13 -4.57 -3.21 6.28
C LEU A 13 -3.33 -2.55 5.66
N ASP A 14 -3.13 -1.27 5.95
CA ASP A 14 -1.82 -0.62 5.74
C ASP A 14 -1.00 -0.72 7.03
N PRO A 15 0.04 -1.55 7.08
CA PRO A 15 0.77 -1.82 8.32
C PRO A 15 1.83 -0.75 8.59
N VAL A 16 1.41 0.50 8.79
CA VAL A 16 2.32 1.63 9.00
C VAL A 16 3.12 1.42 10.27
N MET A 17 4.45 1.19 10.12
CA MET A 17 5.37 0.91 11.23
C MET A 17 6.43 1.98 11.42
N VAL A 18 6.74 2.71 10.36
CA VAL A 18 7.81 3.70 10.34
C VAL A 18 7.31 4.94 9.62
N ALA A 19 7.48 6.11 10.24
CA ALA A 19 7.21 7.38 9.58
C ALA A 19 8.18 7.63 8.43
N LYS A 20 7.82 8.52 7.50
CA LYS A 20 8.68 8.86 6.34
C LYS A 20 10.07 9.39 6.75
N GLY A 21 10.21 9.95 7.95
CA GLY A 21 11.47 10.38 8.54
C GLY A 21 12.27 9.30 9.27
N GLY A 22 11.85 8.01 9.20
CA GLY A 22 12.54 6.90 9.86
C GLY A 22 12.12 6.63 11.30
N THR A 23 11.28 7.47 11.90
CA THR A 23 10.81 7.30 13.28
C THR A 23 9.90 6.08 13.37
N LYS A 24 10.20 5.19 14.31
CA LYS A 24 9.39 4.01 14.62
C LYS A 24 8.06 4.45 15.27
N LEU A 25 6.93 4.03 14.69
CA LEU A 25 5.58 4.40 15.12
C LEU A 25 4.92 3.37 16.02
N ILE A 26 5.35 2.11 15.96
CA ILE A 26 4.80 1.04 16.78
C ILE A 26 5.91 0.22 17.44
N ASP A 27 5.67 -0.31 18.61
CA ASP A 27 6.63 -1.13 19.36
C ASP A 27 6.66 -2.60 18.87
N ASN A 28 7.61 -3.38 19.39
CA ASN A 28 7.76 -4.78 19.00
C ASN A 28 6.58 -5.65 19.47
N LYS A 29 5.93 -5.30 20.58
CA LYS A 29 4.76 -6.02 21.08
C LYS A 29 3.58 -5.84 20.14
N ALA A 30 3.35 -4.60 19.65
CA ALA A 30 2.31 -4.31 18.67
C ALA A 30 2.57 -5.04 17.32
N ILE A 31 3.83 -5.10 16.84
CA ILE A 31 4.21 -5.88 15.66
C ILE A 31 3.88 -7.38 15.86
N LEU A 32 4.16 -7.95 17.02
CA LEU A 32 3.82 -9.34 17.32
C LEU A 32 2.32 -9.58 17.32
N VAL A 33 1.54 -8.67 17.89
CA VAL A 33 0.05 -8.73 17.86
C VAL A 33 -0.48 -8.64 16.43
N LEU A 34 0.06 -7.71 15.62
CA LEU A 34 -0.29 -7.56 14.21
C LEU A 34 -0.06 -8.87 13.47
N LYS A 35 1.13 -9.48 13.60
CA LYS A 35 1.48 -10.76 12.96
C LYS A 35 0.59 -11.91 13.43
N LYS A 36 0.39 -12.08 14.74
CA LYS A 36 -0.33 -13.22 15.30
C LYS A 36 -1.85 -13.14 15.16
N LYS A 37 -2.41 -11.92 15.23
CA LYS A 37 -3.85 -11.74 15.35
C LYS A 37 -4.51 -11.00 14.18
N LEU A 38 -3.86 -9.96 13.62
CA LEU A 38 -4.52 -9.07 12.67
C LEU A 38 -4.36 -9.53 11.22
N ILE A 39 -3.16 -9.95 10.79
CA ILE A 39 -2.87 -10.33 9.39
C ILE A 39 -3.87 -11.33 8.84
N LYS A 40 -4.21 -12.37 9.61
CA LYS A 40 -5.15 -13.43 9.20
C LYS A 40 -6.62 -13.00 9.15
N LYS A 41 -6.95 -11.82 9.67
CA LYS A 41 -8.34 -11.32 9.77
C LYS A 41 -8.69 -10.32 8.67
N VAL A 42 -7.69 -9.81 7.95
CA VAL A 42 -7.89 -8.84 6.87
C VAL A 42 -7.90 -9.52 5.51
N ASP A 43 -8.49 -8.86 4.52
CA ASP A 43 -8.55 -9.41 3.17
C ASP A 43 -7.32 -9.05 2.36
N LEU A 44 -6.67 -7.91 2.65
CA LEU A 44 -5.43 -7.48 2.01
C LEU A 44 -4.53 -6.80 3.02
N ILE A 45 -3.23 -7.09 2.97
CA ILE A 45 -2.19 -6.30 3.64
C ILE A 45 -1.30 -5.61 2.59
N THR A 46 -0.95 -4.31 2.81
CA THR A 46 -0.24 -3.47 1.84
C THR A 46 1.11 -2.95 2.35
N PRO A 47 2.06 -3.79 2.77
CA PRO A 47 3.34 -3.32 3.28
C PRO A 47 4.20 -2.69 2.19
N ASN A 48 4.97 -1.67 2.54
CA ASN A 48 6.14 -1.25 1.77
C ASN A 48 7.33 -2.19 2.06
N ILE A 49 8.46 -2.02 1.35
CA ILE A 49 9.63 -2.90 1.52
C ILE A 49 10.16 -2.91 2.96
N PRO A 50 10.43 -1.77 3.64
CA PRO A 50 10.84 -1.77 5.03
C PRO A 50 9.86 -2.49 5.97
N GLU A 51 8.56 -2.28 5.80
CA GLU A 51 7.52 -2.94 6.58
C GLU A 51 7.49 -4.45 6.30
N ALA A 52 7.62 -4.85 5.05
CA ALA A 52 7.70 -6.27 4.67
C ALA A 52 8.95 -6.93 5.28
N GLU A 53 10.11 -6.29 5.27
CA GLU A 53 11.33 -6.77 5.93
C GLU A 53 11.15 -6.96 7.44
N ILE A 54 10.50 -6.00 8.12
CA ILE A 54 10.19 -6.11 9.55
C ILE A 54 9.25 -7.30 9.81
N LEU A 55 8.22 -7.46 8.99
CA LEU A 55 7.24 -8.54 9.14
C LEU A 55 7.82 -9.92 8.85
N THR A 56 8.65 -10.05 7.83
CA THR A 56 9.14 -11.34 7.33
C THR A 56 10.54 -11.69 7.82
N LYS A 57 11.28 -10.72 8.33
CA LYS A 57 12.69 -10.85 8.79
C LYS A 57 13.66 -11.24 7.66
N ILE A 58 13.33 -10.99 6.41
CA ILE A 58 14.25 -11.14 5.28
C ILE A 58 14.55 -9.79 4.64
N LYS A 59 15.74 -9.66 4.04
CA LYS A 59 16.09 -8.47 3.24
C LYS A 59 15.50 -8.56 1.85
N ILE A 60 15.01 -7.42 1.33
CA ILE A 60 14.33 -7.32 0.04
C ILE A 60 15.12 -6.36 -0.87
N LYS A 61 15.83 -6.93 -1.83
CA LYS A 61 16.65 -6.18 -2.82
C LYS A 61 16.17 -6.38 -4.25
N SER A 62 15.28 -7.33 -4.48
CA SER A 62 14.82 -7.73 -5.81
C SER A 62 13.35 -8.10 -5.83
N ILE A 63 12.79 -8.24 -7.03
CA ILE A 63 11.44 -8.78 -7.25
C ILE A 63 11.30 -10.21 -6.72
N LYS A 64 12.37 -11.00 -6.82
CA LYS A 64 12.41 -12.36 -6.26
C LYS A 64 12.24 -12.32 -4.74
N ASP A 65 12.94 -11.41 -4.07
CA ASP A 65 12.82 -11.27 -2.61
C ASP A 65 11.44 -10.74 -2.20
N MET A 66 10.84 -9.83 -2.97
CA MET A 66 9.45 -9.39 -2.75
C MET A 66 8.48 -10.57 -2.85
N LYS A 67 8.65 -11.47 -3.84
CA LYS A 67 7.82 -12.68 -3.95
C LYS A 67 8.00 -13.60 -2.75
N ASN A 68 9.24 -13.79 -2.29
CA ASN A 68 9.55 -14.59 -1.11
C ASN A 68 8.92 -13.98 0.16
N ALA A 69 9.05 -12.67 0.34
CA ALA A 69 8.41 -11.95 1.45
C ALA A 69 6.88 -12.11 1.43
N ALA A 70 6.27 -11.97 0.24
CA ALA A 70 4.83 -12.17 0.09
C ALA A 70 4.41 -13.59 0.46
N LYS A 71 5.19 -14.62 0.06
CA LYS A 71 4.94 -16.01 0.44
C LYS A 71 4.98 -16.21 1.97
N ILE A 72 6.00 -15.66 2.63
CA ILE A 72 6.09 -15.72 4.10
C ILE A 72 4.87 -15.05 4.75
N LEU A 73 4.38 -13.92 4.22
CA LEU A 73 3.17 -13.27 4.73
C LEU A 73 1.92 -14.13 4.53
N LEU A 74 1.81 -14.85 3.40
CA LEU A 74 0.73 -15.82 3.18
C LEU A 74 0.81 -16.99 4.18
N ASP A 75 2.01 -17.48 4.47
CA ASP A 75 2.25 -18.56 5.46
C ASP A 75 1.92 -18.07 6.89
N LEU A 76 2.08 -16.77 7.18
CA LEU A 76 1.60 -16.14 8.42
C LEU A 76 0.08 -15.97 8.47
N GLY A 77 -0.65 -16.35 7.44
CA GLY A 77 -2.10 -16.34 7.35
C GLY A 77 -2.71 -15.16 6.59
N ALA A 78 -1.92 -14.33 5.91
CA ALA A 78 -2.48 -13.31 5.02
C ALA A 78 -3.27 -13.99 3.89
N LYS A 79 -4.43 -13.43 3.53
CA LYS A 79 -5.23 -13.92 2.39
C LYS A 79 -4.68 -13.40 1.06
N ASN A 80 -4.35 -12.10 1.02
CA ASN A 80 -3.76 -11.41 -0.12
C ASN A 80 -2.73 -10.40 0.37
N VAL A 81 -1.67 -10.19 -0.40
CA VAL A 81 -0.54 -9.31 -0.09
C VAL A 81 -0.27 -8.41 -1.28
N LEU A 82 -0.14 -7.10 -1.04
CA LEU A 82 0.40 -6.14 -2.00
C LEU A 82 1.67 -5.53 -1.44
N ILE A 83 2.86 -5.95 -1.90
CA ILE A 83 4.12 -5.31 -1.51
C ILE A 83 4.40 -4.13 -2.42
N LYS A 84 4.55 -2.94 -1.83
CA LYS A 84 4.84 -1.67 -2.52
C LYS A 84 6.34 -1.56 -2.81
N GLY A 85 6.73 -1.55 -4.09
CA GLY A 85 8.13 -1.59 -4.53
C GLY A 85 8.84 -0.25 -4.63
N GLY A 86 8.26 0.82 -4.13
CA GLY A 86 8.79 2.19 -4.27
C GLY A 86 10.19 2.45 -3.68
N HIS A 87 10.74 1.51 -2.91
CA HIS A 87 12.06 1.60 -2.29
C HIS A 87 13.16 0.89 -3.09
N LEU A 88 12.81 0.18 -4.17
CA LEU A 88 13.83 -0.40 -5.06
C LEU A 88 14.44 0.68 -5.96
N SER A 89 15.76 0.61 -6.15
CA SER A 89 16.50 1.48 -7.07
C SER A 89 16.20 1.08 -8.52
N SER A 90 15.12 1.63 -9.08
CA SER A 90 14.70 1.33 -10.46
C SER A 90 14.00 2.54 -11.07
N LYS A 91 14.14 2.74 -12.39
CA LYS A 91 13.37 3.72 -13.16
C LYS A 91 11.87 3.42 -13.16
N ASN A 92 11.50 2.17 -12.93
CA ASN A 92 10.12 1.71 -12.85
C ASN A 92 9.80 1.21 -11.43
N LEU A 93 8.69 1.69 -10.87
CA LEU A 93 8.11 1.15 -9.64
C LEU A 93 7.43 -0.17 -9.97
N LYS A 94 7.66 -1.18 -9.17
CA LYS A 94 7.05 -2.51 -9.34
C LYS A 94 6.40 -2.93 -8.04
N ASP A 95 5.07 -2.87 -8.00
CA ASP A 95 4.29 -3.39 -6.89
C ASP A 95 3.87 -4.82 -7.19
N ILE A 96 3.89 -5.70 -6.19
CA ILE A 96 3.57 -7.12 -6.38
C ILE A 96 2.35 -7.49 -5.56
N PHE A 97 1.29 -7.93 -6.25
CA PHE A 97 0.12 -8.56 -5.64
C PHE A 97 0.29 -10.08 -5.68
N VAL A 98 0.10 -10.73 -4.53
CA VAL A 98 0.23 -12.19 -4.39
C VAL A 98 -0.89 -12.73 -3.52
N ASN A 99 -1.48 -13.83 -3.96
CA ASN A 99 -2.34 -14.68 -3.15
C ASN A 99 -2.09 -16.16 -3.50
N LYS A 100 -2.87 -17.07 -2.92
CA LYS A 100 -2.71 -18.54 -3.18
C LYS A 100 -2.97 -18.95 -4.64
N LYS A 101 -3.69 -18.11 -5.42
CA LYS A 101 -4.12 -18.44 -6.79
C LYS A 101 -3.26 -17.80 -7.86
N GLU A 102 -2.78 -16.57 -7.60
CA GLU A 102 -2.11 -15.77 -8.62
C GLU A 102 -1.04 -14.84 -8.05
N THR A 103 -0.14 -14.43 -8.92
CA THR A 103 0.81 -13.34 -8.71
C THR A 103 0.67 -12.35 -9.85
N ALA A 104 0.50 -11.06 -9.52
CA ALA A 104 0.49 -9.98 -10.50
C ALA A 104 1.56 -8.94 -10.15
N ILE A 105 2.19 -8.35 -11.17
CA ILE A 105 3.16 -7.28 -11.03
C ILE A 105 2.59 -6.05 -11.71
N PHE A 106 2.42 -4.97 -10.96
CA PHE A 106 2.03 -3.67 -11.49
C PHE A 106 3.29 -2.83 -11.72
N VAL A 107 3.48 -2.39 -12.95
CA VAL A 107 4.66 -1.60 -13.35
C VAL A 107 4.24 -0.18 -13.66
N ASN A 108 4.89 0.79 -13.02
CA ASN A 108 4.63 2.21 -13.24
C ASN A 108 5.94 2.97 -13.37
N LYS A 109 5.97 4.01 -14.20
CA LYS A 109 7.13 4.90 -14.28
C LYS A 109 7.29 5.66 -12.96
N LYS A 110 8.50 5.66 -12.41
CA LYS A 110 8.81 6.48 -11.23
C LYS A 110 8.70 7.97 -11.60
N ILE A 111 7.96 8.72 -10.81
CA ILE A 111 7.84 10.17 -10.97
C ILE A 111 8.86 10.80 -10.05
N ASP A 112 9.78 11.57 -10.61
CA ASP A 112 10.77 12.31 -9.84
C ASP A 112 10.12 13.50 -9.16
N THR A 113 9.92 13.38 -7.85
CA THR A 113 9.31 14.44 -7.02
C THR A 113 9.52 14.18 -5.54
N LYS A 114 9.64 15.26 -4.77
CA LYS A 114 9.62 15.25 -3.31
C LYS A 114 8.19 15.14 -2.74
N ASN A 115 7.16 15.53 -3.53
CA ASN A 115 5.76 15.59 -3.10
C ASN A 115 5.12 14.20 -3.13
N THR A 116 5.45 13.40 -2.16
CA THR A 116 4.97 12.01 -2.01
C THR A 116 4.40 11.74 -0.61
N HIS A 117 4.07 12.81 0.15
CA HIS A 117 3.45 12.65 1.45
C HIS A 117 2.04 12.06 1.31
N GLY A 118 1.73 11.04 2.11
CA GLY A 118 0.43 10.39 2.12
C GLY A 118 0.20 9.33 1.04
N THR A 119 1.15 9.03 0.14
CA THR A 119 0.97 8.06 -0.94
C THR A 119 0.56 6.66 -0.47
N GLY A 120 1.16 6.15 0.61
CA GLY A 120 0.84 4.82 1.17
C GLY A 120 -0.59 4.75 1.67
N CYS A 121 -0.97 5.68 2.56
CA CYS A 121 -2.31 5.74 3.13
C CYS A 121 -3.37 5.98 2.06
N THR A 122 -3.08 6.83 1.06
CA THR A 122 -4.00 7.06 -0.07
C THR A 122 -4.17 5.80 -0.91
N LEU A 123 -3.09 5.04 -1.14
CA LEU A 123 -3.19 3.78 -1.89
C LEU A 123 -4.10 2.78 -1.19
N SER A 124 -3.89 2.53 0.10
CA SER A 124 -4.70 1.58 0.86
C SER A 124 -6.16 2.01 0.95
N SER A 125 -6.43 3.32 1.12
CA SER A 125 -7.79 3.87 1.13
C SER A 125 -8.47 3.74 -0.23
N ALA A 126 -7.77 4.06 -1.34
CA ALA A 126 -8.31 3.90 -2.69
C ALA A 126 -8.62 2.42 -3.00
N ILE A 127 -7.72 1.49 -2.62
CA ILE A 127 -7.96 0.05 -2.77
C ILE A 127 -9.20 -0.37 -1.98
N ALA A 128 -9.32 0.05 -0.71
CA ALA A 128 -10.48 -0.26 0.13
C ALA A 128 -11.78 0.25 -0.50
N THR A 129 -11.78 1.46 -1.06
CA THR A 129 -12.93 2.05 -1.75
C THR A 129 -13.32 1.22 -2.97
N TYR A 130 -12.40 0.93 -3.90
CA TYR A 130 -12.72 0.13 -5.09
C TYR A 130 -13.17 -1.28 -4.73
N TYR A 131 -12.57 -1.89 -3.70
CA TYR A 131 -12.97 -3.19 -3.20
C TYR A 131 -14.36 -3.13 -2.56
N GLY A 132 -14.65 -2.07 -1.78
CA GLY A 132 -15.97 -1.77 -1.22
C GLY A 132 -17.03 -1.67 -2.30
N CYS A 133 -16.73 -1.01 -3.42
CA CYS A 133 -17.59 -0.86 -4.60
C CYS A 133 -17.70 -2.13 -5.47
N GLY A 134 -17.28 -3.30 -4.99
CA GLY A 134 -17.51 -4.58 -5.65
C GLY A 134 -16.45 -5.00 -6.66
N LYS A 135 -15.36 -4.27 -6.83
CA LYS A 135 -14.25 -4.74 -7.69
C LYS A 135 -13.49 -5.89 -7.02
N THR A 136 -12.87 -6.78 -7.82
CA THR A 136 -11.94 -7.79 -7.27
C THR A 136 -10.74 -7.11 -6.61
N LEU A 137 -10.09 -7.76 -5.64
CA LEU A 137 -8.93 -7.19 -4.95
C LEU A 137 -7.79 -6.83 -5.91
N LYS A 138 -7.47 -7.71 -6.87
CA LYS A 138 -6.46 -7.42 -7.89
C LYS A 138 -6.80 -6.17 -8.70
N LYS A 139 -8.07 -6.04 -9.15
CA LYS A 139 -8.52 -4.86 -9.89
C LYS A 139 -8.53 -3.62 -9.01
N SER A 140 -8.88 -3.75 -7.74
CA SER A 140 -8.82 -2.65 -6.77
C SER A 140 -7.38 -2.15 -6.55
N CYS A 141 -6.40 -3.06 -6.48
CA CYS A 141 -4.98 -2.69 -6.42
C CYS A 141 -4.55 -1.93 -7.68
N GLU A 142 -4.87 -2.43 -8.87
CA GLU A 142 -4.58 -1.75 -10.15
C GLU A 142 -5.15 -0.33 -10.19
N LEU A 143 -6.43 -0.19 -9.85
CA LEU A 143 -7.13 1.10 -9.85
C LEU A 143 -6.58 2.06 -8.80
N GLY A 144 -6.28 1.57 -7.58
CA GLY A 144 -5.68 2.35 -6.50
C GLY A 144 -4.29 2.86 -6.88
N ILE A 145 -3.45 2.01 -7.47
CA ILE A 145 -2.12 2.39 -7.96
C ILE A 145 -2.24 3.47 -9.05
N ARG A 146 -3.17 3.31 -9.99
CA ARG A 146 -3.42 4.32 -11.04
C ARG A 146 -3.87 5.65 -10.45
N TYR A 147 -4.78 5.63 -9.47
CA TYR A 147 -5.25 6.82 -8.77
C TYR A 147 -4.09 7.57 -8.09
N VAL A 148 -3.25 6.87 -7.33
CA VAL A 148 -2.09 7.47 -6.65
C VAL A 148 -1.07 8.02 -7.64
N ASN A 149 -0.79 7.32 -8.74
CA ASN A 149 0.10 7.83 -9.79
C ASN A 149 -0.41 9.15 -10.39
N ASN A 150 -1.72 9.25 -10.65
CA ASN A 150 -2.33 10.49 -11.12
C ASN A 150 -2.26 11.60 -10.07
N ALA A 151 -2.50 11.27 -8.79
CA ALA A 151 -2.38 12.21 -7.68
C ALA A 151 -0.95 12.78 -7.54
N ILE A 152 0.07 11.95 -7.78
CA ILE A 152 1.47 12.39 -7.80
C ILE A 152 1.77 13.26 -9.03
N LYS A 153 1.26 12.89 -10.22
CA LYS A 153 1.46 13.66 -11.47
C LYS A 153 0.89 15.07 -11.37
N THR A 154 -0.27 15.20 -10.77
CA THR A 154 -1.04 16.46 -10.66
C THR A 154 -0.83 17.18 -9.33
N ARG A 155 0.22 16.85 -8.59
CA ARG A 155 0.54 17.43 -7.29
C ARG A 155 0.56 18.97 -7.30
N PRO A 156 0.06 19.63 -6.24
CA PRO A 156 -0.06 21.09 -6.23
C PRO A 156 1.27 21.83 -5.97
N ASN A 157 2.35 21.11 -5.59
CA ASN A 157 3.67 21.66 -5.24
C ASN A 157 3.66 22.67 -4.10
N PHE A 158 2.84 22.45 -3.07
CA PHE A 158 2.79 23.31 -1.90
C PHE A 158 3.97 23.06 -0.97
N GLY A 159 4.53 24.15 -0.43
CA GLY A 159 5.60 24.14 0.57
C GLY A 159 6.99 23.79 0.00
N LYS A 160 8.01 23.83 0.89
CA LYS A 160 9.43 23.56 0.55
C LYS A 160 9.89 22.14 0.90
N GLY A 161 9.11 21.38 1.65
CA GLY A 161 9.42 20.03 2.11
C GLY A 161 8.78 18.93 1.26
N TYR A 162 8.46 17.81 1.91
CA TYR A 162 7.70 16.71 1.29
C TYR A 162 6.22 17.12 1.19
N GLY A 163 5.86 17.75 0.09
CA GLY A 163 4.49 18.21 -0.14
C GLY A 163 3.48 17.10 -0.37
N PRO A 164 2.17 17.44 -0.31
CA PRO A 164 1.09 16.50 -0.51
C PRO A 164 0.94 16.11 -1.98
N ILE A 165 0.29 14.97 -2.20
CA ILE A 165 -0.24 14.59 -3.51
C ILE A 165 -1.61 15.26 -3.74
N ASN A 166 -2.09 15.29 -4.98
CA ASN A 166 -3.41 15.83 -5.31
C ASN A 166 -4.51 14.79 -5.10
N HIS A 167 -5.19 14.85 -3.94
CA HIS A 167 -6.32 13.95 -3.65
C HIS A 167 -7.55 14.21 -4.53
N LEU A 168 -7.66 15.38 -5.15
CA LEU A 168 -8.79 15.77 -6.02
C LEU A 168 -8.53 15.48 -7.50
N ASN A 169 -7.52 14.67 -7.83
CA ASN A 169 -7.10 14.41 -9.21
C ASN A 169 -8.17 13.76 -10.11
N SER A 170 -9.21 13.18 -9.52
CA SER A 170 -10.32 12.53 -10.22
C SER A 170 -11.55 13.42 -10.35
N PHE A 171 -11.55 14.60 -9.76
CA PHE A 171 -12.65 15.55 -9.86
C PHE A 171 -12.37 16.52 -10.99
N THR A 172 -13.22 16.51 -12.02
CA THR A 172 -13.32 17.60 -12.98
C THR A 172 -14.16 18.70 -12.33
N ILE A 173 -13.51 19.79 -11.91
CA ILE A 173 -14.25 21.00 -11.55
C ILE A 173 -14.82 21.52 -12.87
N GLU A 174 -16.09 21.24 -13.15
CA GLU A 174 -16.79 21.97 -14.19
C GLU A 174 -16.73 23.45 -13.82
N LYS A 175 -16.05 24.24 -14.66
CA LYS A 175 -16.06 25.71 -14.55
C LYS A 175 -17.46 26.20 -14.92
N LYS A 176 -18.41 26.04 -14.02
CA LYS A 176 -19.73 26.67 -14.08
C LYS A 176 -19.93 27.54 -12.86
N PHE A 177 -19.15 28.61 -12.80
CA PHE A 177 -19.52 29.85 -12.10
C PHE A 177 -18.81 30.99 -12.83
N ARG A 178 -19.43 31.49 -13.88
CA ARG A 178 -19.34 32.87 -14.32
C ARG A 178 -20.67 33.53 -14.01
#